data_b533e2a14a3a219d24b6f874d18d30d0
#
_entry.id   b533e2a14a3a219d24b6f874d18d30d0
#
_cell.length_a   1.000
_cell.length_b   1.000
_cell.length_c   1.000
_cell.angle_alpha   90.00
_cell.angle_beta   90.00
_cell.angle_gamma   90.00
#
_symmetry.space_group_name_H-M   'P 1'
#
loop_
_entity.id
_entity.type
_entity.pdbx_description
1 polymer ?
#
loop_
_entity_poly.entity_id
_entity_poly.type
_entity_poly.pdbx_seq_one_letter_code
_entity_poly.pdbx_strand_id
1 'polypeptide(L)'
;MRPNEEQLEAWKAQYGDVYELTGETEDGSQTYYFIFRKPGRAALSRFAKQVMSDALKAMHNLVFDCLLFPDQDEVRKLFEEKPGMAISVGSELQKIVGTNQDFFVKRL
;
A
#
# COMPACT_ATOMS: atom_id res chain seq x y z
N MET A 1 -15.95 4.44 5.40
CA MET A 1 -16.07 3.76 6.71
C MET A 1 -14.68 3.49 7.25
N ARG A 2 -14.48 3.72 8.53
CA ARG A 2 -13.21 3.52 9.21
C ARG A 2 -13.33 2.39 10.24
N PRO A 3 -12.25 1.66 10.53
CA PRO A 3 -12.27 0.70 11.62
C PRO A 3 -12.40 1.42 12.98
N ASN A 4 -12.84 0.71 14.00
CA ASN A 4 -12.94 1.30 15.33
C ASN A 4 -11.55 1.37 15.99
N GLU A 5 -11.45 2.14 17.07
CA GLU A 5 -10.19 2.32 17.78
C GLU A 5 -9.63 1.02 18.36
N GLU A 6 -10.51 0.15 18.82
CA GLU A 6 -10.12 -1.16 19.35
C GLU A 6 -9.40 -1.99 18.29
N GLN A 7 -9.93 -2.00 17.07
CA GLN A 7 -9.31 -2.71 15.95
C GLN A 7 -7.97 -2.10 15.58
N LEU A 8 -7.88 -0.76 15.55
CA LEU A 8 -6.61 -0.07 15.28
C LEU A 8 -5.56 -0.41 16.32
N GLU A 9 -5.91 -0.39 17.59
CA GLU A 9 -4.98 -0.74 18.66
C GLU A 9 -4.52 -2.19 18.57
N ALA A 10 -5.42 -3.11 18.20
CA ALA A 10 -5.07 -4.50 18.00
C ALA A 10 -4.05 -4.66 16.86
N TRP A 11 -4.22 -3.95 15.76
CA TRP A 11 -3.26 -3.99 14.66
C TRP A 11 -1.92 -3.39 15.05
N LYS A 12 -1.90 -2.28 15.78
CA LYS A 12 -0.66 -1.69 16.29
C LYS A 12 0.09 -2.65 17.22
N ALA A 13 -0.65 -3.35 18.07
CA ALA A 13 -0.06 -4.34 18.97
C ALA A 13 0.53 -5.53 18.20
N GLN A 14 -0.12 -5.96 17.13
CA GLN A 14 0.31 -7.11 16.34
C GLN A 14 1.44 -6.79 15.35
N TYR A 15 1.35 -5.64 14.68
CA TYR A 15 2.24 -5.31 13.55
C TYR A 15 3.22 -4.17 13.85
N GLY A 16 3.07 -3.49 14.96
CA GLY A 16 3.84 -2.31 15.29
C GLY A 16 3.30 -1.09 14.56
N ASP A 17 4.06 -0.53 13.65
CA ASP A 17 3.62 0.64 12.90
C ASP A 17 2.56 0.25 11.86
N VAL A 18 1.43 0.93 11.89
CA VAL A 18 0.41 0.83 10.85
C VAL A 18 0.23 2.21 10.23
N TYR A 19 -0.18 2.24 8.96
CA TYR A 19 -0.23 3.46 8.17
C TYR A 19 -1.61 3.64 7.58
N GLU A 20 -2.06 4.89 7.60
CA GLU A 20 -3.31 5.31 6.99
C GLU A 20 -3.00 5.94 5.63
N LEU A 21 -3.72 5.52 4.62
CA LEU A 21 -3.65 6.09 3.29
C LEU A 21 -5.02 6.60 2.91
N THR A 22 -5.12 7.88 2.55
CA THR A 22 -6.38 8.49 2.11
C THR A 22 -6.22 9.07 0.72
N GLY A 23 -7.31 9.05 -0.03
CA GLY A 23 -7.34 9.65 -1.35
C GLY A 23 -8.76 10.05 -1.70
N GLU A 24 -8.91 10.87 -2.73
CA GLU A 24 -10.21 11.32 -3.22
C GLU A 24 -10.29 11.13 -4.73
N THR A 25 -11.52 11.00 -5.24
CA THR A 25 -11.76 11.12 -6.67
C THR A 25 -11.49 12.57 -7.12
N GLU A 26 -11.24 12.77 -8.40
CA GLU A 26 -10.93 14.10 -8.95
C GLU A 26 -12.01 15.14 -8.64
N ASP A 27 -13.28 14.71 -8.63
CA ASP A 27 -14.40 15.60 -8.33
C ASP A 27 -14.71 15.73 -6.84
N GLY A 28 -13.96 15.01 -5.99
CA GLY A 28 -14.14 15.02 -4.55
C GLY A 28 -15.40 14.31 -4.05
N SER A 29 -16.11 13.58 -4.93
CA SER A 29 -17.37 12.93 -4.57
C SER A 29 -17.18 11.67 -3.71
N GLN A 30 -16.01 11.06 -3.76
CA GLN A 30 -15.67 9.87 -2.96
C GLN A 30 -14.32 10.03 -2.32
N THR A 31 -14.20 9.49 -1.12
CA THR A 31 -12.94 9.43 -0.37
C THR A 31 -12.57 7.96 -0.20
N TYR A 32 -11.33 7.63 -0.45
CA TYR A 32 -10.78 6.31 -0.22
C TYR A 32 -9.99 6.29 1.08
N TYR A 33 -10.09 5.19 1.80
CA TYR A 33 -9.43 5.05 3.10
C TYR A 33 -8.88 3.63 3.23
N PHE A 34 -7.58 3.53 3.42
CA PHE A 34 -6.90 2.24 3.57
C PHE A 34 -6.03 2.25 4.81
N ILE A 35 -5.84 1.08 5.40
CA ILE A 35 -4.85 0.89 6.46
C ILE A 35 -3.95 -0.26 6.06
N PHE A 36 -2.65 -0.05 6.21
CA PHE A 36 -1.62 -1.01 5.86
C PHE A 36 -0.67 -1.24 7.03
N ARG A 37 -0.16 -2.46 7.13
CA ARG A 37 1.04 -2.71 7.91
C ARG A 37 2.25 -2.31 7.07
N LYS A 38 3.38 -2.08 7.71
CA LYS A 38 4.62 -1.76 7.00
C LYS A 38 5.05 -2.95 6.14
N PRO A 39 5.38 -2.74 4.86
CA PRO A 39 5.88 -3.83 4.03
C PRO A 39 7.15 -4.44 4.63
N GLY A 40 7.17 -5.75 4.76
CA GLY A 40 8.33 -6.45 5.27
C GLY A 40 9.34 -6.74 4.17
N ARG A 41 10.51 -7.22 4.58
CA ARG A 41 11.59 -7.56 3.66
C ARG A 41 11.18 -8.62 2.63
N ALA A 42 10.41 -9.63 3.07
CA ALA A 42 9.94 -10.68 2.17
C ALA A 42 9.00 -10.14 1.09
N ALA A 43 8.07 -9.25 1.46
CA ALA A 43 7.16 -8.64 0.51
C ALA A 43 7.91 -7.78 -0.50
N LEU A 44 8.87 -6.98 -0.05
CA LEU A 44 9.71 -6.17 -0.93
C LEU A 44 10.57 -7.01 -1.86
N SER A 45 11.12 -8.11 -1.37
CA SER A 45 11.92 -9.01 -2.18
C SER A 45 11.10 -9.62 -3.31
N ARG A 46 9.88 -10.06 -3.01
CA ARG A 46 8.97 -10.59 -4.03
C ARG A 46 8.59 -9.51 -5.04
N PHE A 47 8.31 -8.32 -4.56
CA PHE A 47 8.00 -7.18 -5.42
C PHE A 47 9.16 -6.89 -6.38
N ALA A 48 10.37 -6.80 -5.86
CA ALA A 48 11.56 -6.50 -6.67
C ALA A 48 11.81 -7.55 -7.75
N LYS A 49 11.55 -8.82 -7.46
CA LYS A 49 11.71 -9.89 -8.42
C LYS A 49 10.66 -9.88 -9.52
N GLN A 50 9.45 -9.43 -9.20
CA GLN A 50 8.31 -9.49 -10.10
C GLN A 50 8.10 -8.22 -10.93
N VAL A 51 8.52 -7.07 -10.42
CA VAL A 51 8.19 -5.77 -11.01
C VAL A 51 8.68 -5.62 -12.45
N MET A 52 9.78 -6.23 -12.79
CA MET A 52 10.36 -6.14 -14.13
C MET A 52 9.59 -6.97 -15.16
N SER A 53 8.97 -8.06 -14.74
CA SER A 53 8.23 -8.93 -15.65
C SER A 53 6.75 -8.60 -15.73
N ASP A 54 6.16 -8.16 -14.61
CA ASP A 54 4.75 -7.81 -14.51
C ASP A 54 4.54 -6.77 -13.42
N ALA A 55 4.72 -5.51 -13.79
CA ALA A 55 4.66 -4.40 -12.85
C ALA A 55 3.31 -4.27 -12.16
N LEU A 56 2.21 -4.44 -12.90
CA LEU A 56 0.87 -4.30 -12.31
C LEU A 56 0.59 -5.41 -11.29
N LYS A 57 0.94 -6.64 -11.63
CA LYS A 57 0.78 -7.77 -10.72
C LYS A 57 1.65 -7.62 -9.48
N ALA A 58 2.87 -7.11 -9.64
CA ALA A 58 3.77 -6.85 -8.53
C ALA A 58 3.16 -5.81 -7.56
N MET A 59 2.57 -4.75 -8.08
CA MET A 59 1.88 -3.74 -7.27
C MET A 59 0.67 -4.33 -6.55
N HIS A 60 -0.15 -5.12 -7.24
CA HIS A 60 -1.29 -5.82 -6.60
C HIS A 60 -0.82 -6.68 -5.44
N ASN A 61 0.20 -7.49 -5.66
CA ASN A 61 0.71 -8.39 -4.62
C ASN A 61 1.25 -7.63 -3.42
N LEU A 62 1.96 -6.52 -3.65
CA LEU A 62 2.49 -5.69 -2.57
C LEU A 62 1.35 -5.10 -1.73
N VAL A 63 0.34 -4.55 -2.39
CA VAL A 63 -0.82 -3.98 -1.71
C VAL A 63 -1.53 -5.03 -0.86
N PHE A 64 -1.85 -6.19 -1.43
CA PHE A 64 -2.60 -7.22 -0.70
C PHE A 64 -1.78 -7.91 0.38
N ASP A 65 -0.47 -7.98 0.26
CA ASP A 65 0.39 -8.48 1.33
C ASP A 65 0.34 -7.62 2.58
N CYS A 66 0.06 -6.33 2.45
CA CYS A 66 0.14 -5.36 3.54
C CYS A 66 -1.23 -4.83 3.98
N LEU A 67 -2.28 -5.12 3.24
CA LEU A 67 -3.61 -4.55 3.47
C LEU A 67 -4.24 -5.07 4.76
N LEU A 68 -4.67 -4.15 5.62
CA LEU A 68 -5.41 -4.47 6.83
C LEU A 68 -6.87 -4.02 6.74
N PHE A 69 -7.15 -2.94 6.00
CA PHE A 69 -8.49 -2.39 5.84
C PHE A 69 -8.56 -1.60 4.54
N PRO A 70 -9.65 -1.64 3.79
CA PRO A 70 -10.85 -2.46 4.02
C PRO A 70 -10.62 -3.93 3.66
N ASP A 71 -11.69 -4.71 3.60
CA ASP A 71 -11.62 -6.11 3.23
C ASP A 71 -10.98 -6.30 1.85
N GLN A 72 -10.20 -7.37 1.68
CA GLN A 72 -9.49 -7.63 0.42
C GLN A 72 -10.43 -7.72 -0.78
N ASP A 73 -11.60 -8.30 -0.61
CA ASP A 73 -12.57 -8.43 -1.71
C ASP A 73 -13.07 -7.07 -2.18
N GLU A 74 -13.27 -6.13 -1.27
CA GLU A 74 -13.66 -4.76 -1.61
C GLU A 74 -12.57 -4.07 -2.43
N VAL A 75 -11.32 -4.24 -2.03
CA VAL A 75 -10.19 -3.62 -2.71
C VAL A 75 -9.97 -4.27 -4.08
N ARG A 76 -10.17 -5.58 -4.20
CA ARG A 76 -10.09 -6.25 -5.50
C ARG A 76 -11.11 -5.69 -6.48
N LYS A 77 -12.35 -5.50 -6.05
CA LYS A 77 -13.39 -4.89 -6.88
C LYS A 77 -13.03 -3.47 -7.29
N LEU A 78 -12.50 -2.70 -6.35
CA LEU A 78 -12.07 -1.33 -6.62
C LEU A 78 -10.97 -1.30 -7.68
N PHE A 79 -9.99 -2.19 -7.60
CA PHE A 79 -8.90 -2.25 -8.56
C PHE A 79 -9.33 -2.81 -9.90
N GLU A 80 -10.40 -3.60 -9.96
CA GLU A 80 -11.00 -4.00 -11.24
C GLU A 80 -11.64 -2.82 -11.96
N GLU A 81 -12.32 -1.96 -11.21
CA GLU A 81 -12.93 -0.75 -11.77
C GLU A 81 -11.88 0.31 -12.12
N LYS A 82 -10.86 0.43 -11.31
CA LYS A 82 -9.81 1.46 -11.45
C LYS A 82 -8.42 0.81 -11.35
N PRO A 83 -7.97 0.15 -12.44
CA PRO A 83 -6.70 -0.60 -12.39
C PRO A 83 -5.47 0.24 -12.01
N GLY A 84 -5.46 1.50 -12.42
CA GLY A 84 -4.34 2.41 -12.09
C GLY A 84 -4.19 2.70 -10.60
N MET A 85 -5.26 2.48 -9.83
CA MET A 85 -5.22 2.72 -8.39
C MET A 85 -4.24 1.79 -7.68
N ALA A 86 -4.06 0.56 -8.17
CA ALA A 86 -3.08 -0.36 -7.62
C ALA A 86 -1.67 0.21 -7.71
N ILE A 87 -1.36 0.91 -8.79
CA ILE A 87 -0.05 1.56 -8.98
C ILE A 87 0.11 2.71 -8.00
N SER A 88 -0.92 3.55 -7.86
CA SER A 88 -0.88 4.71 -6.95
C SER A 88 -0.72 4.27 -5.50
N VAL A 89 -1.49 3.29 -5.07
CA VAL A 89 -1.43 2.76 -3.69
C VAL A 89 -0.10 2.06 -3.46
N GLY A 90 0.33 1.22 -4.38
CA GLY A 90 1.62 0.52 -4.28
C GLY A 90 2.80 1.48 -4.20
N SER A 91 2.75 2.59 -4.93
CA SER A 91 3.80 3.62 -4.88
C SER A 91 3.87 4.28 -3.51
N GLU A 92 2.73 4.54 -2.88
CA GLU A 92 2.72 5.09 -1.52
C GLU A 92 3.30 4.11 -0.50
N LEU A 93 3.01 2.82 -0.64
CA LEU A 93 3.60 1.79 0.22
C LEU A 93 5.12 1.75 0.12
N GLN A 94 5.65 1.95 -1.07
CA GLN A 94 7.10 1.97 -1.29
C GLN A 94 7.77 3.14 -0.58
N LYS A 95 7.09 4.27 -0.45
CA LYS A 95 7.62 5.43 0.29
C LYS A 95 7.85 5.11 1.77
N ILE A 96 7.01 4.28 2.35
CA ILE A 96 7.15 3.90 3.77
C ILE A 96 8.48 3.21 4.04
N VAL A 97 8.98 2.43 3.10
CA VAL A 97 10.21 1.66 3.24
C VAL A 97 11.42 2.28 2.55
N GLY A 98 11.29 3.53 2.15
CA GLY A 98 12.42 4.30 1.61
C GLY A 98 12.73 4.09 0.14
N THR A 99 11.87 3.45 -0.61
CA THR A 99 12.12 3.20 -2.05
C THR A 99 12.26 4.50 -2.85
N ASN A 100 11.60 5.56 -2.41
CA ASN A 100 11.63 6.86 -3.09
C ASN A 100 12.50 7.89 -2.38
N GLN A 101 13.47 7.45 -1.59
CA GLN A 101 14.44 8.35 -0.96
C GLN A 101 15.41 8.90 -2.00
N ASP A 102 15.72 10.18 -1.90
CA ASP A 102 16.71 10.82 -2.74
C ASP A 102 18.10 10.65 -2.11
N PHE A 103 19.02 10.12 -2.90
CA PHE A 103 20.41 9.99 -2.49
C PHE A 103 21.31 10.69 -3.51
N PHE A 104 22.38 11.26 -3.02
CA PHE A 104 23.34 11.94 -3.87
C PHE A 104 24.71 11.28 -3.70
N VAL A 105 25.38 11.04 -4.83
CA VAL A 105 26.72 10.46 -4.84
C VAL A 105 27.74 11.56 -5.01
N LYS A 106 28.77 11.52 -4.18
CA LYS A 106 29.91 12.44 -4.30
C LYS A 106 31.19 11.63 -4.37
N ARG A 107 32.03 11.94 -5.35
CA ARG A 107 33.36 11.35 -5.45
C ARG A 107 34.27 12.01 -4.44
N LEU A 108 34.91 11.20 -3.61
CA LEU A 108 35.86 11.68 -2.61
C LEU A 108 37.26 11.85 -3.18
#